data_6a02944d085bb03308c42b93b1163d04
#
_entry.id   6a02944d085bb03308c42b93b1163d04
#
_cell.length_a   1.000
_cell.length_b   1.000
_cell.length_c   1.000
_cell.angle_alpha   90.00
_cell.angle_beta   90.00
_cell.angle_gamma   90.00
#
_symmetry.space_group_name_H-M   'P 1'
#
loop_
_entity.id
_entity.type
_entity.pdbx_description
1 polymer ?
#
loop_
_entity_poly.entity_id
_entity_poly.type
_entity_poly.pdbx_seq_one_letter_code
_entity_poly.pdbx_strand_id
1 'polypeptide(L)'
;FIDISSTKSEQRIIQLDDIFKKNAVKFTDGSAQVYAIKISRDADLYIEEEPDGDIVKKIKKSIQKRETGLPSRLLFDQDISFRYINELRKIIGIEMPGLIPGGRYHNFYDFFGLPVSKEKAHIFYPKAEKVPCTRLDNADDWFKEIKAENVFLSFPYQNYDYVTQFLNIAAVDKAVEEINITLYRVASTSEICKALEIAAKNGKNVFVMDEVQARFDEESNIYWGARLLKAGAVVKYGVDELKVHAKIFTIKRREGKKLITYSYMGTGNFNEKTAGIYGDHALITAQSKYAKDLDQVFAFLKDTSYKPKLKLLMVAPFNLRNKLKSFINNEIDQVSKGNVGKMTIKLNSLEDIEMIDAVRNAADKGVKIDLIVRGICCYHPETELQEKNIQVVSIIDQFLEHTRIYHFYNNGDSTTYLASADWMNRNLSERIEVAFPLLQANIQELLLNELQIQFKDSVKGRQIARANENEYVAGNETMSSQSKMFDLVSKFNENEA
;
A
#
# COMPACT_ATOMS: atom_id res chain seq x y z
N PHE A 1 -22.01 -15.60 -9.35
CA PHE A 1 -22.29 -15.68 -10.79
C PHE A 1 -22.65 -17.10 -11.19
N ILE A 2 -23.59 -17.24 -12.12
CA ILE A 2 -24.01 -18.53 -12.68
C ILE A 2 -23.94 -18.42 -14.21
N ASP A 3 -23.20 -19.32 -14.84
CA ASP A 3 -23.20 -19.45 -16.30
C ASP A 3 -24.48 -20.24 -16.70
N ILE A 4 -25.36 -19.62 -17.47
CA ILE A 4 -26.67 -20.21 -17.86
C ILE A 4 -26.67 -20.73 -19.28
N SER A 5 -25.78 -20.31 -20.13
CA SER A 5 -25.55 -20.90 -21.46
C SER A 5 -24.28 -20.31 -22.09
N SER A 6 -23.45 -21.18 -22.64
CA SER A 6 -22.24 -20.77 -23.36
C SER A 6 -22.23 -21.35 -24.77
N THR A 7 -21.97 -20.47 -25.75
CA THR A 7 -21.63 -20.84 -27.13
C THR A 7 -20.21 -20.36 -27.43
N LYS A 8 -19.62 -20.75 -28.56
CA LYS A 8 -18.32 -20.25 -28.98
C LYS A 8 -18.27 -18.70 -29.12
N SER A 9 -19.40 -18.09 -29.47
CA SER A 9 -19.50 -16.64 -29.70
C SER A 9 -20.07 -15.85 -28.53
N GLU A 10 -20.86 -16.50 -27.65
CA GLU A 10 -21.60 -15.84 -26.58
C GLU A 10 -21.52 -16.65 -25.27
N GLN A 11 -21.28 -15.96 -24.17
CA GLN A 11 -21.39 -16.50 -22.82
C GLN A 11 -22.42 -15.67 -22.06
N ARG A 12 -23.40 -16.32 -21.44
CA ARG A 12 -24.46 -15.67 -20.66
C ARG A 12 -24.27 -16.00 -19.19
N ILE A 13 -24.00 -14.97 -18.42
CA ILE A 13 -23.76 -15.05 -16.99
C ILE A 13 -24.84 -14.26 -16.28
N ILE A 14 -25.47 -14.84 -15.27
CA ILE A 14 -26.45 -14.18 -14.41
C ILE A 14 -25.91 -14.06 -12.99
N GLN A 15 -26.22 -12.96 -12.34
CA GLN A 15 -25.95 -12.81 -10.91
C GLN A 15 -27.03 -13.51 -10.09
N LEU A 16 -26.65 -14.09 -8.96
CA LEU A 16 -27.58 -14.77 -8.06
C LEU A 16 -28.67 -13.81 -7.56
N ASP A 17 -28.31 -12.54 -7.34
CA ASP A 17 -29.25 -11.45 -6.97
C ASP A 17 -30.44 -11.35 -7.94
N ASP A 18 -30.19 -11.49 -9.24
CA ASP A 18 -31.26 -11.42 -10.24
C ASP A 18 -32.20 -12.61 -10.20
N ILE A 19 -31.64 -13.79 -9.89
CA ILE A 19 -32.45 -15.02 -9.71
C ILE A 19 -33.34 -14.83 -8.49
N PHE A 20 -32.79 -14.32 -7.37
CA PHE A 20 -33.57 -14.05 -6.17
C PHE A 20 -34.66 -13.00 -6.43
N LYS A 21 -34.33 -11.86 -7.04
CA LYS A 21 -35.27 -10.78 -7.38
C LYS A 21 -36.44 -11.34 -8.20
N LYS A 22 -36.14 -12.12 -9.24
CA LYS A 22 -37.17 -12.69 -10.13
C LYS A 22 -38.07 -13.73 -9.45
N ASN A 23 -37.56 -14.45 -8.46
CA ASN A 23 -38.30 -15.50 -7.78
C ASN A 23 -38.84 -15.11 -6.41
N ALA A 24 -38.61 -13.89 -5.96
CA ALA A 24 -39.00 -13.41 -4.62
C ALA A 24 -40.52 -13.52 -4.39
N VAL A 25 -41.35 -13.31 -5.43
CA VAL A 25 -42.81 -13.49 -5.36
C VAL A 25 -43.23 -14.92 -4.98
N LYS A 26 -42.33 -15.92 -5.16
CA LYS A 26 -42.59 -17.30 -4.71
C LYS A 26 -42.47 -17.49 -3.19
N PHE A 27 -41.84 -16.53 -2.52
CA PHE A 27 -41.60 -16.54 -1.07
C PHE A 27 -42.50 -15.53 -0.34
N THR A 28 -43.38 -14.84 -1.07
CA THR A 28 -44.31 -13.83 -0.55
C THR A 28 -45.69 -14.03 -1.14
N ASP A 29 -46.69 -13.34 -0.64
CA ASP A 29 -48.13 -13.51 -1.01
C ASP A 29 -48.51 -13.00 -2.41
N GLY A 30 -47.54 -12.92 -3.34
CA GLY A 30 -47.81 -12.63 -4.76
C GLY A 30 -47.54 -11.20 -5.22
N SER A 31 -47.15 -10.26 -4.34
CA SER A 31 -46.72 -8.93 -4.72
C SER A 31 -45.55 -8.44 -3.85
N ALA A 32 -44.30 -8.69 -4.28
CA ALA A 32 -43.14 -8.17 -3.59
C ALA A 32 -42.23 -7.43 -4.55
N GLN A 33 -41.80 -6.24 -4.16
CA GLN A 33 -40.64 -5.56 -4.75
C GLN A 33 -39.41 -5.90 -3.95
N VAL A 34 -38.32 -6.26 -4.64
CA VAL A 34 -37.06 -6.69 -4.02
C VAL A 34 -35.94 -5.77 -4.42
N TYR A 35 -35.25 -5.27 -3.44
CA TYR A 35 -34.15 -4.33 -3.61
C TYR A 35 -32.88 -4.86 -2.95
N ALA A 36 -31.72 -4.52 -3.51
CA ALA A 36 -30.44 -4.85 -2.92
C ALA A 36 -30.04 -3.80 -1.88
N ILE A 37 -29.55 -4.25 -0.73
CA ILE A 37 -28.90 -3.41 0.27
C ILE A 37 -27.58 -4.03 0.70
N LYS A 38 -26.64 -3.17 1.14
CA LYS A 38 -25.40 -3.61 1.76
C LYS A 38 -25.14 -2.81 3.02
N ILE A 39 -25.06 -3.50 4.15
CA ILE A 39 -24.78 -2.90 5.45
C ILE A 39 -23.27 -3.01 5.68
N SER A 40 -22.62 -1.89 5.97
CA SER A 40 -21.27 -1.88 6.53
C SER A 40 -21.37 -1.63 8.03
N ARG A 41 -20.70 -2.45 8.80
CA ARG A 41 -20.61 -2.33 10.24
C ARG A 41 -19.29 -1.69 10.62
N ASP A 42 -19.26 -1.08 11.78
CA ASP A 42 -17.98 -0.63 12.35
C ASP A 42 -17.07 -1.86 12.52
N ALA A 43 -15.91 -1.79 11.90
CA ALA A 43 -14.94 -2.86 11.89
C ALA A 43 -13.73 -2.56 12.80
N ASP A 44 -13.77 -1.47 13.56
CA ASP A 44 -12.70 -1.17 14.50
C ASP A 44 -12.71 -2.19 15.64
N LEU A 45 -11.51 -2.67 15.96
CA LEU A 45 -11.32 -3.56 17.10
C LEU A 45 -11.24 -2.69 18.34
N TYR A 46 -12.34 -2.60 19.09
CA TYR A 46 -12.32 -2.03 20.43
C TYR A 46 -11.68 -3.04 21.37
N ILE A 47 -10.41 -2.85 21.65
CA ILE A 47 -9.66 -3.64 22.64
C ILE A 47 -9.83 -2.94 23.97
N GLU A 48 -10.59 -3.52 24.86
CA GLU A 48 -10.72 -3.03 26.24
C GLU A 48 -9.35 -3.05 26.91
N GLU A 49 -8.92 -1.91 27.45
CA GLU A 49 -7.68 -1.75 28.20
C GLU A 49 -7.79 -2.46 29.56
N GLU A 50 -7.47 -3.72 29.60
CA GLU A 50 -7.19 -4.41 30.86
C GLU A 50 -5.67 -4.55 31.00
N PRO A 51 -5.05 -4.19 32.13
CA PRO A 51 -3.60 -4.08 32.27
C PRO A 51 -2.79 -5.37 32.01
N ASP A 52 -3.42 -6.56 32.10
CA ASP A 52 -2.72 -7.87 32.06
C ASP A 52 -3.33 -8.88 31.05
N GLY A 53 -4.06 -8.45 30.04
CA GLY A 53 -4.74 -9.38 29.13
C GLY A 53 -3.90 -9.77 27.92
N ASP A 54 -3.85 -11.06 27.58
CA ASP A 54 -3.29 -11.61 26.34
C ASP A 54 -3.94 -10.94 25.10
N ILE A 55 -3.19 -10.10 24.40
CA ILE A 55 -3.67 -9.31 23.26
C ILE A 55 -4.27 -10.21 22.16
N VAL A 56 -3.73 -11.42 21.98
CA VAL A 56 -4.23 -12.40 21.01
C VAL A 56 -5.64 -12.88 21.39
N LYS A 57 -5.89 -13.13 22.67
CA LYS A 57 -7.23 -13.51 23.16
C LYS A 57 -8.22 -12.37 22.99
N LYS A 58 -7.81 -11.14 23.31
CA LYS A 58 -8.62 -9.93 23.14
C LYS A 58 -9.02 -9.72 21.69
N ILE A 59 -8.05 -9.86 20.76
CA ILE A 59 -8.31 -9.73 19.32
C ILE A 59 -9.27 -10.81 18.84
N LYS A 60 -9.08 -12.09 19.21
CA LYS A 60 -10.00 -13.17 18.86
C LYS A 60 -11.43 -12.89 19.32
N LYS A 61 -11.61 -12.40 20.54
CA LYS A 61 -12.91 -12.01 21.10
C LYS A 61 -13.51 -10.80 20.34
N SER A 62 -12.68 -9.85 19.94
CA SER A 62 -13.09 -8.65 19.21
C SER A 62 -13.45 -8.98 17.74
N ILE A 63 -12.77 -9.93 17.10
CA ILE A 63 -13.14 -10.41 15.75
C ILE A 63 -14.57 -10.99 15.75
N GLN A 64 -14.93 -11.79 16.75
CA GLN A 64 -16.29 -12.32 16.88
C GLN A 64 -17.33 -11.20 17.09
N LYS A 65 -16.99 -10.12 17.78
CA LYS A 65 -17.87 -8.96 17.97
C LYS A 65 -18.10 -8.13 16.68
N ARG A 66 -17.23 -8.24 15.66
CA ARG A 66 -17.41 -7.51 14.38
C ARG A 66 -18.70 -7.89 13.64
N GLU A 67 -19.10 -9.14 13.70
CA GLU A 67 -20.35 -9.60 13.08
C GLU A 67 -21.57 -8.93 13.70
N THR A 68 -21.45 -8.49 14.95
CA THR A 68 -22.49 -7.80 15.71
C THR A 68 -22.21 -6.31 15.90
N GLY A 69 -21.15 -5.76 15.27
CA GLY A 69 -20.77 -4.34 15.38
C GLY A 69 -21.87 -3.40 14.92
N LEU A 70 -21.87 -2.16 15.43
CA LEU A 70 -22.86 -1.15 15.09
C LEU A 70 -22.85 -0.87 13.57
N PRO A 71 -24.02 -0.85 12.92
CA PRO A 71 -24.13 -0.45 11.53
C PRO A 71 -23.70 1.01 11.35
N SER A 72 -22.73 1.26 10.47
CA SER A 72 -22.20 2.60 10.19
C SER A 72 -22.63 3.14 8.82
N ARG A 73 -22.95 2.26 7.87
CA ARG A 73 -23.30 2.64 6.50
C ARG A 73 -24.32 1.67 5.90
N LEU A 74 -25.33 2.21 5.23
CA LEU A 74 -26.30 1.47 4.42
C LEU A 74 -26.20 1.94 2.96
N LEU A 75 -25.61 1.13 2.10
CA LEU A 75 -25.70 1.28 0.65
C LEU A 75 -26.99 0.60 0.18
N PHE A 76 -27.81 1.31 -0.58
CA PHE A 76 -29.11 0.82 -1.02
C PHE A 76 -29.38 1.13 -2.48
N ASP A 77 -30.16 0.28 -3.13
CA ASP A 77 -30.65 0.47 -4.49
C ASP A 77 -31.47 1.77 -4.55
N GLN A 78 -31.03 2.75 -5.37
CA GLN A 78 -31.66 4.08 -5.44
C GLN A 78 -33.15 4.06 -5.86
N ASP A 79 -33.62 2.97 -6.45
CA ASP A 79 -35.03 2.80 -6.83
C ASP A 79 -35.94 2.49 -5.63
N ILE A 80 -35.38 2.26 -4.45
CA ILE A 80 -36.14 2.11 -3.20
C ILE A 80 -36.78 3.45 -2.80
N SER A 81 -38.07 3.45 -2.46
CA SER A 81 -38.69 4.69 -1.99
C SER A 81 -38.08 5.17 -0.68
N PHE A 82 -37.91 6.50 -0.53
CA PHE A 82 -37.35 7.10 0.68
C PHE A 82 -38.12 6.72 1.96
N ARG A 83 -39.42 6.48 1.84
CA ARG A 83 -40.25 6.03 2.97
C ARG A 83 -39.73 4.69 3.52
N TYR A 84 -39.51 3.70 2.64
CA TYR A 84 -39.03 2.38 3.06
C TYR A 84 -37.59 2.41 3.58
N ILE A 85 -36.73 3.20 2.94
CA ILE A 85 -35.35 3.36 3.42
C ILE A 85 -35.29 4.02 4.79
N ASN A 86 -36.17 4.99 5.04
CA ASN A 86 -36.24 5.67 6.33
C ASN A 86 -36.79 4.78 7.46
N GLU A 87 -37.68 3.85 7.14
CA GLU A 87 -38.13 2.82 8.09
C GLU A 87 -37.01 1.81 8.34
N LEU A 88 -36.37 1.32 7.28
CA LEU A 88 -35.29 0.35 7.38
C LEU A 88 -34.10 0.87 8.19
N ARG A 89 -33.68 2.14 7.98
CA ARG A 89 -32.58 2.74 8.75
C ARG A 89 -32.86 2.78 10.25
N LYS A 90 -34.13 3.06 10.65
CA LYS A 90 -34.54 3.05 12.06
C LYS A 90 -34.45 1.66 12.68
N ILE A 91 -34.85 0.63 11.92
CA ILE A 91 -34.75 -0.76 12.37
C ILE A 91 -33.28 -1.18 12.52
N ILE A 92 -32.42 -0.76 11.59
CA ILE A 92 -30.99 -1.10 11.56
C ILE A 92 -30.19 -0.21 12.54
N GLY A 93 -30.70 0.98 12.91
CA GLY A 93 -30.02 1.92 13.80
C GLY A 93 -28.95 2.76 13.10
N ILE A 94 -29.20 3.18 11.84
CA ILE A 94 -28.26 4.00 11.06
C ILE A 94 -28.74 5.45 10.99
N GLU A 95 -27.82 6.39 11.24
CA GLU A 95 -28.09 7.82 11.09
C GLU A 95 -28.11 8.25 9.60
N MET A 96 -28.79 9.37 9.31
CA MET A 96 -28.97 9.87 7.93
C MET A 96 -27.66 9.97 7.12
N PRO A 97 -26.55 10.48 7.66
CA PRO A 97 -25.29 10.55 6.89
C PRO A 97 -24.73 9.19 6.45
N GLY A 98 -25.15 8.11 7.10
CA GLY A 98 -24.78 6.74 6.75
C GLY A 98 -25.58 6.14 5.58
N LEU A 99 -26.59 6.84 5.05
CA LEU A 99 -27.40 6.38 3.92
C LEU A 99 -26.74 6.76 2.59
N ILE A 100 -26.38 5.78 1.78
CA ILE A 100 -25.74 6.00 0.48
C ILE A 100 -26.60 5.37 -0.62
N PRO A 101 -27.18 6.18 -1.52
CA PRO A 101 -27.85 5.64 -2.69
C PRO A 101 -26.82 5.03 -3.65
N GLY A 102 -27.16 3.91 -4.25
CA GLY A 102 -26.29 3.20 -5.17
C GLY A 102 -27.06 2.57 -6.32
N GLY A 103 -26.37 1.81 -7.13
CA GLY A 103 -26.98 1.04 -8.21
C GLY A 103 -27.62 -0.25 -7.73
N ARG A 104 -27.94 -1.10 -8.69
CA ARG A 104 -28.60 -2.39 -8.46
C ARG A 104 -27.69 -3.43 -7.81
N TYR A 105 -26.38 -3.37 -8.07
CA TYR A 105 -25.38 -4.32 -7.58
C TYR A 105 -24.40 -3.61 -6.64
N HIS A 106 -24.06 -4.27 -5.53
CA HIS A 106 -23.30 -3.63 -4.46
C HIS A 106 -21.97 -4.33 -4.14
N ASN A 107 -21.70 -5.54 -4.64
CA ASN A 107 -20.54 -6.32 -4.26
C ASN A 107 -19.63 -6.61 -5.46
N PHE A 108 -18.92 -5.57 -5.93
CA PHE A 108 -18.02 -5.67 -7.08
C PHE A 108 -16.81 -6.59 -6.85
N TYR A 109 -16.47 -6.91 -5.60
CA TYR A 109 -15.44 -7.91 -5.29
C TYR A 109 -15.73 -9.28 -5.91
N ASP A 110 -16.99 -9.62 -6.08
CA ASP A 110 -17.43 -10.90 -6.67
C ASP A 110 -16.97 -11.06 -8.12
N PHE A 111 -16.64 -9.97 -8.82
CA PHE A 111 -16.09 -10.03 -10.18
C PHE A 111 -14.73 -10.74 -10.28
N PHE A 112 -13.98 -10.87 -9.18
CA PHE A 112 -12.79 -11.73 -9.15
C PHE A 112 -13.14 -13.21 -9.42
N GLY A 113 -14.35 -13.64 -9.12
CA GLY A 113 -14.87 -14.97 -9.38
C GLY A 113 -15.73 -15.09 -10.65
N LEU A 114 -15.65 -14.11 -11.58
CA LEU A 114 -16.43 -14.15 -12.81
C LEU A 114 -16.08 -15.41 -13.64
N PRO A 115 -17.01 -16.33 -13.92
CA PRO A 115 -16.73 -17.59 -14.61
C PRO A 115 -16.60 -17.35 -16.13
N VAL A 116 -15.45 -16.86 -16.56
CA VAL A 116 -15.17 -16.61 -17.98
C VAL A 116 -14.54 -17.82 -18.62
N SER A 117 -15.07 -18.26 -19.76
CA SER A 117 -14.52 -19.38 -20.54
C SER A 117 -13.13 -19.04 -21.09
N LYS A 118 -12.30 -20.07 -21.34
CA LYS A 118 -10.93 -19.88 -21.87
C LYS A 118 -10.93 -19.17 -23.22
N GLU A 119 -11.94 -19.39 -24.05
CA GLU A 119 -12.12 -18.75 -25.37
C GLU A 119 -12.36 -17.26 -25.27
N LYS A 120 -12.80 -16.79 -24.10
CA LYS A 120 -13.09 -15.37 -23.79
C LYS A 120 -12.02 -14.72 -22.92
N ALA A 121 -10.89 -15.37 -22.73
CA ALA A 121 -9.78 -14.83 -21.91
C ALA A 121 -9.30 -13.45 -22.35
N HIS A 122 -9.55 -13.05 -23.61
CA HIS A 122 -9.20 -11.74 -24.15
C HIS A 122 -9.93 -10.55 -23.50
N ILE A 123 -10.99 -10.79 -22.71
CA ILE A 123 -11.66 -9.73 -21.95
C ILE A 123 -10.93 -9.36 -20.67
N PHE A 124 -9.98 -10.19 -20.23
CA PHE A 124 -9.07 -9.85 -19.14
C PHE A 124 -7.82 -9.16 -19.67
N TYR A 125 -7.15 -8.44 -18.79
CA TYR A 125 -5.82 -7.95 -19.10
C TYR A 125 -4.88 -9.11 -19.46
N PRO A 126 -4.04 -8.96 -20.48
CA PRO A 126 -3.06 -9.98 -20.82
C PRO A 126 -2.10 -10.21 -19.66
N LYS A 127 -1.73 -11.47 -19.43
CA LYS A 127 -0.69 -11.80 -18.47
C LYS A 127 0.66 -11.37 -19.05
N ALA A 128 1.23 -10.32 -18.49
CA ALA A 128 2.54 -9.84 -18.89
C ALA A 128 3.66 -10.75 -18.33
N GLU A 129 4.71 -10.96 -19.11
CA GLU A 129 5.93 -11.60 -18.62
C GLU A 129 6.64 -10.68 -17.62
N LYS A 130 7.18 -11.29 -16.57
CA LYS A 130 7.91 -10.55 -15.55
C LYS A 130 9.30 -10.18 -16.06
N VAL A 131 9.71 -8.95 -15.78
CA VAL A 131 11.08 -8.49 -16.05
C VAL A 131 12.03 -9.18 -15.05
N PRO A 132 13.10 -9.85 -15.51
CA PRO A 132 14.07 -10.44 -14.61
C PRO A 132 14.87 -9.37 -13.85
N CYS A 133 15.42 -9.73 -12.69
CA CYS A 133 16.49 -8.96 -12.05
C CYS A 133 17.83 -9.62 -12.41
N THR A 134 18.34 -9.28 -13.60
CA THR A 134 19.49 -9.95 -14.23
C THR A 134 20.69 -10.06 -13.29
N ARG A 135 20.91 -9.04 -12.47
CA ARG A 135 22.02 -9.02 -11.51
C ARG A 135 21.88 -10.08 -10.41
N LEU A 136 20.67 -10.31 -9.89
CA LEU A 136 20.44 -11.37 -8.92
C LEU A 136 20.33 -12.75 -9.56
N ASP A 137 19.77 -12.84 -10.77
CA ASP A 137 19.61 -14.11 -11.49
C ASP A 137 20.96 -14.71 -11.88
N ASN A 138 21.95 -13.87 -12.20
CA ASN A 138 23.31 -14.29 -12.57
C ASN A 138 24.26 -14.40 -11.36
N ALA A 139 23.83 -14.07 -10.16
CA ALA A 139 24.70 -14.00 -9.00
C ALA A 139 24.84 -15.36 -8.28
N ASP A 140 26.10 -15.80 -8.09
CA ASP A 140 26.42 -16.95 -7.22
C ASP A 140 26.24 -16.61 -5.73
N ASP A 141 26.39 -15.36 -5.34
CA ASP A 141 26.28 -14.85 -3.95
C ASP A 141 25.55 -13.50 -3.91
N TRP A 142 24.28 -13.54 -3.53
CA TRP A 142 23.44 -12.36 -3.42
C TRP A 142 23.93 -11.35 -2.37
N PHE A 143 24.53 -11.81 -1.28
CA PHE A 143 25.09 -10.89 -0.29
C PHE A 143 26.26 -10.08 -0.86
N LYS A 144 27.09 -10.71 -1.70
CA LYS A 144 28.18 -10.03 -2.38
C LYS A 144 27.64 -8.96 -3.35
N GLU A 145 26.64 -9.31 -4.15
CA GLU A 145 26.02 -8.38 -5.11
C GLU A 145 25.36 -7.18 -4.43
N ILE A 146 24.54 -7.42 -3.40
CA ILE A 146 23.87 -6.36 -2.65
C ILE A 146 24.88 -5.46 -1.91
N LYS A 147 26.02 -6.00 -1.52
CA LYS A 147 27.09 -5.23 -0.88
C LYS A 147 27.85 -4.37 -1.88
N ALA A 148 28.03 -4.83 -3.11
CA ALA A 148 28.67 -4.08 -4.18
C ALA A 148 27.79 -2.89 -4.59
N GLU A 149 26.49 -3.11 -4.76
CA GLU A 149 25.54 -2.09 -5.16
C GLU A 149 24.13 -2.44 -4.66
N ASN A 150 23.28 -1.41 -4.43
CA ASN A 150 21.90 -1.61 -4.03
C ASN A 150 21.12 -2.36 -5.10
N VAL A 151 20.17 -3.18 -4.68
CA VAL A 151 19.19 -3.81 -5.56
C VAL A 151 17.86 -3.08 -5.42
N PHE A 152 17.34 -2.60 -6.53
CA PHE A 152 16.04 -1.96 -6.62
C PHE A 152 15.06 -2.88 -7.35
N LEU A 153 13.87 -3.07 -6.79
CA LEU A 153 12.84 -3.94 -7.33
C LEU A 153 11.53 -3.17 -7.51
N SER A 154 10.87 -3.41 -8.65
CA SER A 154 9.59 -2.80 -9.03
C SER A 154 8.51 -3.86 -9.23
N PHE A 155 7.52 -3.88 -8.36
CA PHE A 155 6.38 -4.81 -8.44
C PHE A 155 5.16 -4.10 -9.04
N PRO A 156 4.31 -4.85 -9.76
CA PRO A 156 4.35 -6.27 -10.06
C PRO A 156 5.14 -6.57 -11.36
N TYR A 157 5.93 -5.63 -11.88
CA TYR A 157 6.69 -5.77 -13.13
C TYR A 157 7.78 -6.83 -13.01
N GLN A 158 8.46 -6.89 -11.86
CA GLN A 158 9.38 -7.96 -11.48
C GLN A 158 8.71 -8.97 -10.54
N ASN A 159 9.31 -10.16 -10.43
CA ASN A 159 8.81 -11.21 -9.56
C ASN A 159 9.09 -10.86 -8.08
N TYR A 160 8.09 -11.04 -7.22
CA TYR A 160 8.25 -10.85 -5.77
C TYR A 160 9.13 -11.95 -5.13
N ASP A 161 9.35 -13.06 -5.84
CA ASP A 161 10.17 -14.17 -5.38
C ASP A 161 11.60 -13.76 -5.01
N TYR A 162 12.13 -12.68 -5.56
CA TYR A 162 13.44 -12.14 -5.13
C TYR A 162 13.46 -11.79 -3.64
N VAL A 163 12.38 -11.26 -3.10
CA VAL A 163 12.29 -10.92 -1.67
C VAL A 163 12.22 -12.18 -0.81
N THR A 164 11.39 -13.13 -1.20
CA THR A 164 11.23 -14.40 -0.46
C THR A 164 12.50 -15.24 -0.55
N GLN A 165 13.15 -15.28 -1.71
CA GLN A 165 14.40 -16.01 -1.93
C GLN A 165 15.56 -15.42 -1.11
N PHE A 166 15.65 -14.09 -1.00
CA PHE A 166 16.68 -13.46 -0.17
C PHE A 166 16.55 -13.86 1.30
N LEU A 167 15.33 -13.91 1.83
CA LEU A 167 15.08 -14.40 3.19
C LEU A 167 15.37 -15.91 3.32
N ASN A 168 15.05 -16.72 2.31
CA ASN A 168 15.38 -18.15 2.29
C ASN A 168 16.91 -18.40 2.30
N ILE A 169 17.66 -17.65 1.49
CA ILE A 169 19.13 -17.68 1.49
C ILE A 169 19.64 -17.32 2.90
N ALA A 170 19.13 -16.22 3.47
CA ALA A 170 19.53 -15.78 4.82
C ALA A 170 19.18 -16.81 5.89
N ALA A 171 18.07 -17.52 5.76
CA ALA A 171 17.60 -18.50 6.75
C ALA A 171 18.56 -19.69 6.88
N VAL A 172 19.26 -20.07 5.82
CA VAL A 172 20.17 -21.22 5.81
C VAL A 172 21.65 -20.85 5.89
N ASP A 173 22.03 -19.61 5.59
CA ASP A 173 23.41 -19.15 5.65
C ASP A 173 23.93 -19.13 7.10
N LYS A 174 24.99 -19.93 7.35
CA LYS A 174 25.60 -20.06 8.68
C LYS A 174 26.21 -18.76 9.22
N ALA A 175 26.54 -17.83 8.33
CA ALA A 175 27.12 -16.53 8.71
C ALA A 175 26.05 -15.51 9.14
N VAL A 176 24.77 -15.74 8.85
CA VAL A 176 23.68 -14.89 9.31
C VAL A 176 23.37 -15.18 10.78
N GLU A 177 23.42 -14.13 11.61
CA GLU A 177 23.22 -14.20 13.06
C GLU A 177 21.85 -13.69 13.52
N GLU A 178 21.33 -12.64 12.85
CA GLU A 178 20.08 -11.98 13.27
C GLU A 178 19.24 -11.58 12.06
N ILE A 179 17.92 -11.74 12.20
CA ILE A 179 16.92 -11.22 11.27
C ILE A 179 15.86 -10.49 12.07
N ASN A 180 15.62 -9.18 11.76
CA ASN A 180 14.52 -8.42 12.31
C ASN A 180 13.55 -8.06 11.17
N ILE A 181 12.26 -8.17 11.38
CA ILE A 181 11.23 -7.89 10.38
C ILE A 181 9.96 -7.31 11.00
N THR A 182 9.26 -6.47 10.23
CA THR A 182 7.88 -6.05 10.53
C THR A 182 6.91 -6.80 9.64
N LEU A 183 5.82 -7.31 10.19
CA LEU A 183 4.72 -7.95 9.47
C LEU A 183 3.43 -7.16 9.71
N TYR A 184 2.69 -6.85 8.62
CA TYR A 184 1.41 -6.15 8.70
C TYR A 184 0.28 -7.00 8.13
N ARG A 185 0.35 -7.38 6.87
CA ARG A 185 -0.60 -8.25 6.18
C ARG A 185 0.13 -9.48 5.68
N VAL A 186 -0.08 -10.60 6.33
CA VAL A 186 0.60 -11.84 6.00
C VAL A 186 -0.36 -12.78 5.25
N ALA A 187 0.10 -13.34 4.13
CA ALA A 187 -0.69 -14.35 3.41
C ALA A 187 -0.91 -15.59 4.28
N SER A 188 -2.06 -16.25 4.13
CA SER A 188 -2.35 -17.51 4.84
C SER A 188 -1.29 -18.60 4.56
N THR A 189 -0.67 -18.55 3.38
CA THR A 189 0.47 -19.39 3.00
C THR A 189 1.64 -18.48 2.64
N SER A 190 2.38 -17.98 3.64
CA SER A 190 3.49 -17.04 3.44
C SER A 190 4.83 -17.76 3.36
N GLU A 191 5.55 -17.60 2.25
CA GLU A 191 6.93 -18.07 2.08
C GLU A 191 7.91 -17.28 2.97
N ILE A 192 7.64 -15.99 3.18
CA ILE A 192 8.40 -15.15 4.11
C ILE A 192 8.35 -15.72 5.53
N CYS A 193 7.17 -16.04 6.04
CA CYS A 193 7.04 -16.63 7.37
C CYS A 193 7.67 -18.01 7.46
N LYS A 194 7.64 -18.82 6.40
CA LYS A 194 8.36 -20.10 6.34
C LYS A 194 9.88 -19.88 6.44
N ALA A 195 10.43 -18.91 5.70
CA ALA A 195 11.85 -18.58 5.79
C ALA A 195 12.26 -18.15 7.21
N LEU A 196 11.45 -17.32 7.87
CA LEU A 196 11.68 -16.91 9.26
C LEU A 196 11.61 -18.09 10.24
N GLU A 197 10.67 -19.02 10.04
CA GLU A 197 10.55 -20.25 10.83
C GLU A 197 11.82 -21.13 10.67
N ILE A 198 12.33 -21.29 9.45
CA ILE A 198 13.58 -22.01 9.17
C ILE A 198 14.77 -21.30 9.82
N ALA A 199 14.85 -19.96 9.71
CA ALA A 199 15.91 -19.18 10.33
C ALA A 199 15.97 -19.39 11.85
N ALA A 200 14.82 -19.31 12.53
CA ALA A 200 14.73 -19.53 13.99
C ALA A 200 15.14 -20.96 14.37
N LYS A 201 14.65 -21.98 13.64
CA LYS A 201 15.06 -23.38 13.85
C LYS A 201 16.55 -23.63 13.62
N ASN A 202 17.19 -22.84 12.75
CA ASN A 202 18.63 -22.87 12.51
C ASN A 202 19.44 -22.08 13.56
N GLY A 203 18.80 -21.64 14.65
CA GLY A 203 19.45 -20.97 15.79
C GLY A 203 19.77 -19.50 15.58
N LYS A 204 19.19 -18.84 14.56
CA LYS A 204 19.37 -17.41 14.34
C LYS A 204 18.49 -16.60 15.29
N ASN A 205 18.94 -15.41 15.68
CA ASN A 205 18.15 -14.46 16.45
C ASN A 205 17.08 -13.84 15.52
N VAL A 206 15.86 -14.34 15.55
CA VAL A 206 14.76 -13.82 14.74
C VAL A 206 13.83 -12.98 15.60
N PHE A 207 13.70 -11.70 15.29
CA PHE A 207 12.72 -10.78 15.88
C PHE A 207 11.65 -10.40 14.87
N VAL A 208 10.41 -10.60 15.24
CA VAL A 208 9.25 -10.28 14.41
C VAL A 208 8.35 -9.30 15.16
N MET A 209 8.14 -8.12 14.57
CA MET A 209 7.08 -7.22 14.98
C MET A 209 5.85 -7.54 14.14
N ASP A 210 4.86 -8.17 14.73
CA ASP A 210 3.64 -8.63 14.08
C ASP A 210 2.46 -7.70 14.42
N GLU A 211 1.90 -7.01 13.42
CA GLU A 211 0.76 -6.11 13.58
C GLU A 211 -0.55 -6.90 13.49
N VAL A 212 -0.98 -7.43 14.63
CA VAL A 212 -2.19 -8.26 14.71
C VAL A 212 -3.51 -7.51 14.53
N GLN A 213 -3.49 -6.18 14.49
CA GLN A 213 -4.68 -5.36 14.23
C GLN A 213 -4.83 -5.01 12.73
N ALA A 214 -4.15 -5.74 11.84
CA ALA A 214 -4.33 -5.58 10.40
C ALA A 214 -5.70 -6.12 9.97
N ARG A 215 -6.62 -5.21 9.57
CA ARG A 215 -8.01 -5.56 9.22
C ARG A 215 -8.06 -6.70 8.18
N PHE A 216 -8.84 -7.74 8.49
CA PHE A 216 -9.11 -8.94 7.67
C PHE A 216 -7.96 -9.95 7.58
N ASP A 217 -6.78 -9.66 8.15
CA ASP A 217 -5.63 -10.57 8.13
C ASP A 217 -5.22 -11.02 9.56
N GLU A 218 -6.03 -10.67 10.56
CA GLU A 218 -5.75 -10.93 11.98
C GLU A 218 -5.52 -12.42 12.27
N GLU A 219 -6.37 -13.28 11.72
CA GLU A 219 -6.25 -14.74 11.94
C GLU A 219 -4.95 -15.29 11.35
N SER A 220 -4.57 -14.80 10.17
CA SER A 220 -3.33 -15.19 9.50
C SER A 220 -2.11 -14.73 10.29
N ASN A 221 -2.10 -13.49 10.78
CA ASN A 221 -1.03 -12.95 11.60
C ASN A 221 -0.90 -13.73 12.91
N ILE A 222 -1.99 -13.97 13.62
CA ILE A 222 -2.00 -14.76 14.87
C ILE A 222 -1.47 -16.19 14.62
N TYR A 223 -1.89 -16.83 13.53
CA TYR A 223 -1.44 -18.18 13.16
C TYR A 223 0.08 -18.23 12.96
N TRP A 224 0.62 -17.31 12.15
CA TRP A 224 2.04 -17.26 11.87
C TRP A 224 2.87 -16.83 13.09
N GLY A 225 2.39 -15.86 13.86
CA GLY A 225 3.04 -15.44 15.10
C GLY A 225 3.22 -16.59 16.09
N ALA A 226 2.18 -17.40 16.29
CA ALA A 226 2.25 -18.58 17.14
C ALA A 226 3.25 -19.65 16.63
N ARG A 227 3.32 -19.86 15.31
CA ARG A 227 4.30 -20.77 14.70
C ARG A 227 5.73 -20.29 14.86
N LEU A 228 5.96 -19.01 14.66
CA LEU A 228 7.28 -18.38 14.79
C LEU A 228 7.78 -18.45 16.24
N LEU A 229 6.92 -18.17 17.22
CA LEU A 229 7.22 -18.36 18.64
C LEU A 229 7.63 -19.81 18.93
N LYS A 230 6.86 -20.79 18.42
CA LYS A 230 7.18 -22.22 18.59
C LYS A 230 8.52 -22.61 17.95
N ALA A 231 8.93 -21.95 16.88
CA ALA A 231 10.21 -22.15 16.21
C ALA A 231 11.39 -21.51 16.94
N GLY A 232 11.16 -20.69 17.98
CA GLY A 232 12.20 -20.01 18.76
C GLY A 232 12.41 -18.55 18.38
N ALA A 233 11.58 -17.97 17.53
CA ALA A 233 11.62 -16.54 17.25
C ALA A 233 11.05 -15.72 18.42
N VAL A 234 11.50 -14.47 18.57
CA VAL A 234 10.88 -13.48 19.43
C VAL A 234 9.82 -12.74 18.62
N VAL A 235 8.55 -12.89 18.99
CA VAL A 235 7.43 -12.21 18.35
C VAL A 235 6.83 -11.20 19.32
N LYS A 236 6.73 -9.94 18.89
CA LYS A 236 6.02 -8.89 19.61
C LYS A 236 4.79 -8.49 18.80
N TYR A 237 3.64 -8.45 19.43
CA TYR A 237 2.37 -8.16 18.83
C TYR A 237 2.01 -6.69 18.99
N GLY A 238 2.22 -5.90 17.93
CA GLY A 238 1.90 -4.48 17.91
C GLY A 238 2.75 -3.60 18.83
N VAL A 239 2.42 -2.32 18.85
CA VAL A 239 2.95 -1.29 19.72
C VAL A 239 1.75 -0.55 20.31
N ASP A 240 1.75 -0.29 21.61
CA ASP A 240 0.65 0.42 22.27
C ASP A 240 0.41 1.77 21.60
N GLU A 241 -0.85 2.11 21.35
CA GLU A 241 -1.33 3.33 20.71
C GLU A 241 -0.85 3.58 19.26
N LEU A 242 0.07 2.77 18.73
CA LEU A 242 0.62 2.92 17.39
C LEU A 242 0.46 1.64 16.56
N LYS A 243 0.00 1.75 15.32
CA LYS A 243 -0.01 0.62 14.39
C LYS A 243 1.28 0.56 13.59
N VAL A 244 1.92 -0.61 13.55
CA VAL A 244 3.16 -0.79 12.78
C VAL A 244 2.85 -1.05 11.32
N HIS A 245 3.09 -0.04 10.47
CA HIS A 245 2.78 -0.11 9.04
C HIS A 245 4.02 -0.06 8.13
N ALA A 246 5.22 0.07 8.70
CA ALA A 246 6.47 -0.01 7.96
C ALA A 246 6.68 -1.41 7.35
N LYS A 247 7.33 -1.50 6.19
CA LYS A 247 7.67 -2.74 5.49
C LYS A 247 9.19 -2.80 5.40
N ILE A 248 9.80 -3.26 6.47
CA ILE A 248 11.26 -3.27 6.65
C ILE A 248 11.73 -4.61 7.23
N PHE A 249 12.90 -5.06 6.79
CA PHE A 249 13.66 -6.06 7.51
C PHE A 249 15.16 -5.76 7.48
N THR A 250 15.89 -6.33 8.43
CA THR A 250 17.35 -6.33 8.47
C THR A 250 17.87 -7.74 8.66
N ILE A 251 18.96 -8.07 7.96
CA ILE A 251 19.70 -9.33 8.08
C ILE A 251 21.12 -8.97 8.49
N LYS A 252 21.57 -9.45 9.66
CA LYS A 252 22.93 -9.24 10.14
C LYS A 252 23.78 -10.49 9.88
N ARG A 253 24.80 -10.33 9.04
CA ARG A 253 25.69 -11.40 8.57
C ARG A 253 27.11 -11.15 9.00
N ARG A 254 27.78 -12.18 9.54
CA ARG A 254 29.18 -12.15 9.91
C ARG A 254 30.07 -12.28 8.67
N GLU A 255 30.89 -11.27 8.37
CA GLU A 255 31.84 -11.28 7.28
C GLU A 255 33.25 -11.01 7.84
N GLY A 256 33.99 -12.06 8.03
CA GLY A 256 35.25 -12.02 8.77
C GLY A 256 35.04 -11.49 10.20
N LYS A 257 35.68 -10.39 10.56
CA LYS A 257 35.52 -9.75 11.88
C LYS A 257 34.37 -8.75 11.96
N LYS A 258 33.72 -8.44 10.84
CA LYS A 258 32.66 -7.41 10.79
C LYS A 258 31.29 -8.06 10.77
N LEU A 259 30.32 -7.41 11.38
CA LEU A 259 28.90 -7.70 11.23
C LEU A 259 28.33 -6.71 10.24
N ILE A 260 27.89 -7.21 9.08
CA ILE A 260 27.28 -6.40 8.02
C ILE A 260 25.75 -6.53 8.12
N THR A 261 25.05 -5.41 8.03
CA THR A 261 23.61 -5.38 8.02
C THR A 261 23.12 -5.15 6.59
N TYR A 262 22.35 -6.08 6.10
CA TYR A 262 21.61 -5.99 4.85
C TYR A 262 20.19 -5.56 5.17
N SER A 263 19.75 -4.48 4.57
CA SER A 263 18.50 -3.80 4.85
C SER A 263 17.54 -3.88 3.68
N TYR A 264 16.30 -4.21 3.96
CA TYR A 264 15.18 -4.10 3.01
C TYR A 264 14.25 -3.00 3.49
N MET A 265 13.81 -2.15 2.58
CA MET A 265 12.77 -1.14 2.78
C MET A 265 11.85 -1.15 1.58
N GLY A 266 10.56 -1.30 1.81
CA GLY A 266 9.56 -1.36 0.72
C GLY A 266 8.34 -0.51 0.99
N THR A 267 7.60 -0.19 -0.08
CA THR A 267 6.30 0.48 -0.01
C THR A 267 5.16 -0.52 0.17
N GLY A 268 5.33 -1.76 -0.31
CA GLY A 268 4.34 -2.84 -0.31
C GLY A 268 4.48 -3.81 0.85
N ASN A 269 3.36 -4.44 1.22
CA ASN A 269 3.30 -5.42 2.29
C ASN A 269 4.10 -6.69 1.96
N PHE A 270 4.55 -7.41 2.99
CA PHE A 270 5.13 -8.76 2.86
C PHE A 270 4.02 -9.79 2.60
N ASN A 271 3.43 -9.70 1.40
CA ASN A 271 2.33 -10.55 0.97
C ASN A 271 2.45 -10.85 -0.52
N GLU A 272 2.79 -12.09 -0.83
CA GLU A 272 3.11 -12.58 -2.16
C GLU A 272 1.93 -12.44 -3.14
N LYS A 273 0.68 -12.55 -2.63
CA LYS A 273 -0.53 -12.41 -3.46
C LYS A 273 -0.76 -10.96 -3.88
N THR A 274 -0.65 -10.02 -2.93
CA THR A 274 -0.86 -8.60 -3.24
C THR A 274 0.28 -8.02 -4.07
N ALA A 275 1.51 -8.49 -3.89
CA ALA A 275 2.67 -8.07 -4.70
C ALA A 275 2.53 -8.41 -6.21
N GLY A 276 1.65 -9.36 -6.55
CA GLY A 276 1.34 -9.68 -7.95
C GLY A 276 0.39 -8.70 -8.64
N ILE A 277 -0.28 -7.82 -7.87
CA ILE A 277 -1.33 -6.92 -8.36
C ILE A 277 -1.19 -5.47 -7.85
N TYR A 278 -0.25 -5.19 -6.96
CA TYR A 278 0.02 -3.83 -6.43
C TYR A 278 1.30 -3.29 -7.04
N GLY A 279 1.26 -2.02 -7.48
CA GLY A 279 2.43 -1.27 -7.91
C GLY A 279 3.21 -0.78 -6.69
N ASP A 280 4.33 -1.42 -6.40
CA ASP A 280 5.19 -1.14 -5.25
C ASP A 280 6.67 -1.21 -5.61
N HIS A 281 7.51 -0.59 -4.78
CA HIS A 281 8.95 -0.65 -4.93
C HIS A 281 9.64 -1.12 -3.66
N ALA A 282 10.83 -1.68 -3.83
CA ALA A 282 11.68 -2.07 -2.73
C ALA A 282 13.15 -1.76 -3.00
N LEU A 283 13.87 -1.39 -1.94
CA LEU A 283 15.30 -1.21 -1.94
C LEU A 283 15.95 -2.23 -1.00
N ILE A 284 16.93 -3.00 -1.51
CA ILE A 284 17.79 -3.87 -0.72
C ILE A 284 19.21 -3.29 -0.75
N THR A 285 19.81 -3.08 0.41
CA THR A 285 21.09 -2.38 0.53
C THR A 285 21.93 -2.86 1.71
N ALA A 286 23.25 -2.85 1.56
CA ALA A 286 24.21 -3.06 2.64
C ALA A 286 24.82 -1.75 3.16
N GLN A 287 24.33 -0.59 2.70
CA GLN A 287 24.87 0.70 3.13
C GLN A 287 24.56 0.98 4.60
N SER A 288 25.61 1.17 5.40
CA SER A 288 25.52 1.32 6.86
C SER A 288 24.68 2.49 7.34
N LYS A 289 24.48 3.52 6.50
CA LYS A 289 23.66 4.69 6.85
C LYS A 289 22.17 4.35 6.97
N TYR A 290 21.64 3.44 6.14
CA TYR A 290 20.27 2.94 6.30
C TYR A 290 20.17 1.98 7.49
N ALA A 291 21.15 1.07 7.61
CA ALA A 291 21.20 0.10 8.69
C ALA A 291 21.18 0.75 10.07
N LYS A 292 21.94 1.84 10.27
CA LYS A 292 22.00 2.58 11.54
C LYS A 292 20.64 3.13 11.97
N ASP A 293 19.88 3.67 11.06
CA ASP A 293 18.55 4.21 11.37
C ASP A 293 17.52 3.09 11.54
N LEU A 294 17.59 2.02 10.74
CA LEU A 294 16.73 0.84 10.92
C LEU A 294 16.99 0.13 12.23
N ASP A 295 18.25 0.01 12.67
CA ASP A 295 18.58 -0.53 14.00
C ASP A 295 17.91 0.28 15.11
N GLN A 296 17.81 1.62 14.99
CA GLN A 296 17.10 2.45 15.95
C GLN A 296 15.58 2.28 15.88
N VAL A 297 15.02 2.09 14.67
CA VAL A 297 13.59 1.78 14.52
C VAL A 297 13.29 0.43 15.18
N PHE A 298 14.10 -0.60 14.94
CA PHE A 298 13.91 -1.90 15.59
C PHE A 298 14.19 -1.85 17.11
N ALA A 299 15.11 -1.00 17.57
CA ALA A 299 15.31 -0.79 19.01
C ALA A 299 14.05 -0.22 19.66
N PHE A 300 13.40 0.78 19.03
CA PHE A 300 12.11 1.31 19.47
C PHE A 300 11.00 0.23 19.42
N LEU A 301 10.94 -0.55 18.35
CA LEU A 301 9.93 -1.63 18.24
C LEU A 301 10.13 -2.72 19.32
N LYS A 302 11.38 -3.00 19.71
CA LYS A 302 11.70 -3.92 20.82
C LYS A 302 11.39 -3.30 22.19
N ASP A 303 11.66 -2.01 22.36
CA ASP A 303 11.44 -1.26 23.59
C ASP A 303 10.94 0.15 23.29
N THR A 304 9.66 0.42 23.55
CA THR A 304 8.99 1.69 23.25
C THR A 304 9.49 2.87 24.09
N SER A 305 10.23 2.63 25.16
CA SER A 305 10.91 3.68 25.92
C SER A 305 12.12 4.27 25.17
N TYR A 306 12.66 3.54 24.19
CA TYR A 306 13.77 4.01 23.37
C TYR A 306 13.36 5.18 22.48
N LYS A 307 14.20 6.23 22.40
CA LYS A 307 13.96 7.41 21.58
C LYS A 307 14.90 7.41 20.36
N PRO A 308 14.40 7.07 19.15
CA PRO A 308 15.26 6.95 17.97
C PRO A 308 15.79 8.31 17.52
N LYS A 309 17.10 8.36 17.20
CA LYS A 309 17.78 9.54 16.67
C LYS A 309 18.11 9.34 15.19
N LEU A 310 17.12 9.55 14.34
CA LEU A 310 17.15 9.27 12.91
C LEU A 310 17.89 10.36 12.14
N LYS A 311 18.83 9.98 11.30
CA LYS A 311 19.64 10.91 10.48
C LYS A 311 19.19 10.91 9.02
N LEU A 312 18.95 9.74 8.45
CA LEU A 312 18.64 9.51 7.04
C LEU A 312 17.15 9.29 6.82
N LEU A 313 16.57 8.35 7.56
CA LEU A 313 15.17 8.00 7.40
C LEU A 313 14.22 9.05 7.95
N MET A 314 13.06 9.16 7.35
CA MET A 314 11.91 9.84 7.94
C MET A 314 10.94 8.80 8.46
N VAL A 315 10.62 8.87 9.74
CA VAL A 315 9.79 7.87 10.43
C VAL A 315 8.66 8.58 11.18
N ALA A 316 7.44 8.17 10.93
CA ALA A 316 6.30 8.59 11.73
C ALA A 316 6.21 7.74 13.01
N PRO A 317 5.76 8.31 14.14
CA PRO A 317 5.38 9.72 14.34
C PRO A 317 6.56 10.65 14.72
N PHE A 318 7.83 10.21 14.59
CA PHE A 318 8.98 10.92 15.18
C PHE A 318 9.39 12.17 14.41
N ASN A 319 9.71 12.06 13.12
CA ASN A 319 10.27 13.17 12.34
C ASN A 319 9.67 13.33 10.93
N LEU A 320 8.80 12.40 10.46
CA LEU A 320 8.32 12.37 9.08
C LEU A 320 7.60 13.69 8.71
N ARG A 321 6.53 14.05 9.45
CA ARG A 321 5.74 15.27 9.18
C ARG A 321 6.60 16.52 9.14
N ASN A 322 7.45 16.69 10.16
CA ASN A 322 8.30 17.89 10.27
C ASN A 322 9.31 18.00 9.13
N LYS A 323 9.92 16.89 8.73
CA LYS A 323 10.85 16.88 7.59
C LYS A 323 10.14 17.16 6.27
N LEU A 324 8.94 16.60 6.04
CA LEU A 324 8.12 16.90 4.85
C LEU A 324 7.80 18.40 4.78
N LYS A 325 7.33 18.99 5.87
CA LYS A 325 7.07 20.45 5.95
C LYS A 325 8.34 21.27 5.69
N SER A 326 9.50 20.81 6.17
CA SER A 326 10.78 21.46 5.91
C SER A 326 11.15 21.42 4.42
N PHE A 327 10.95 20.30 3.72
CA PHE A 327 11.18 20.22 2.27
C PHE A 327 10.24 21.13 1.49
N ILE A 328 8.95 21.17 1.85
CA ILE A 328 7.97 22.08 1.22
C ILE A 328 8.38 23.54 1.41
N ASN A 329 8.79 23.92 2.63
CA ASN A 329 9.26 25.28 2.92
C ASN A 329 10.54 25.62 2.15
N ASN A 330 11.45 24.65 1.96
CA ASN A 330 12.62 24.86 1.14
C ASN A 330 12.25 25.17 -0.33
N GLU A 331 11.25 24.51 -0.91
CA GLU A 331 10.78 24.85 -2.27
C GLU A 331 10.21 26.28 -2.33
N ILE A 332 9.50 26.73 -1.29
CA ILE A 332 9.04 28.12 -1.16
C ILE A 332 10.24 29.09 -1.10
N ASP A 333 11.25 28.75 -0.32
CA ASP A 333 12.48 29.55 -0.21
C ASP A 333 13.24 29.64 -1.54
N GLN A 334 13.26 28.56 -2.34
CA GLN A 334 13.84 28.61 -3.68
C GLN A 334 13.11 29.63 -4.57
N VAL A 335 11.76 29.61 -4.58
CA VAL A 335 10.97 30.60 -5.35
C VAL A 335 11.24 32.01 -4.87
N SER A 336 11.34 32.25 -3.57
CA SER A 336 11.62 33.57 -3.00
C SER A 336 12.98 34.14 -3.42
N LYS A 337 13.94 33.25 -3.75
CA LYS A 337 15.27 33.58 -4.27
C LYS A 337 15.32 33.73 -5.79
N GLY A 338 14.17 33.61 -6.47
CA GLY A 338 14.07 33.65 -7.93
C GLY A 338 14.43 32.33 -8.63
N ASN A 339 14.60 31.25 -7.88
CA ASN A 339 14.84 29.90 -8.41
C ASN A 339 13.55 29.16 -8.71
N VAL A 340 13.66 27.98 -9.33
CA VAL A 340 12.52 27.08 -9.56
C VAL A 340 12.21 26.30 -8.27
N GLY A 341 11.00 26.47 -7.74
CA GLY A 341 10.43 25.59 -6.71
C GLY A 341 9.50 24.58 -7.35
N LYS A 342 9.75 23.29 -7.13
CA LYS A 342 8.93 22.22 -7.70
C LYS A 342 8.93 20.99 -6.79
N MET A 343 7.76 20.35 -6.64
CA MET A 343 7.64 19.03 -6.01
C MET A 343 6.68 18.13 -6.76
N THR A 344 6.95 16.84 -6.73
CA THR A 344 6.09 15.80 -7.31
C THR A 344 5.81 14.74 -6.25
N ILE A 345 4.54 14.53 -5.91
CA ILE A 345 4.13 13.66 -4.81
C ILE A 345 3.12 12.62 -5.31
N LYS A 346 3.42 11.34 -5.11
CA LYS A 346 2.51 10.23 -5.38
C LYS A 346 2.04 9.60 -4.07
N LEU A 347 0.73 9.45 -3.92
CA LEU A 347 0.04 8.96 -2.71
C LEU A 347 -1.12 8.03 -3.07
N ASN A 348 -1.53 7.17 -2.13
CA ASN A 348 -2.86 6.57 -2.23
C ASN A 348 -3.93 7.52 -1.71
N SER A 349 -3.62 8.28 -0.66
CA SER A 349 -4.58 9.19 -0.03
C SER A 349 -3.90 10.47 0.46
N LEU A 350 -4.59 11.59 0.25
CA LEU A 350 -4.24 12.92 0.73
C LEU A 350 -5.42 13.46 1.57
N GLU A 351 -5.27 13.42 2.91
CA GLU A 351 -6.36 13.76 3.85
C GLU A 351 -5.89 14.65 5.01
N ASP A 352 -4.59 14.63 5.34
CA ASP A 352 -4.03 15.40 6.43
C ASP A 352 -4.13 16.89 6.17
N ILE A 353 -4.86 17.61 7.02
CA ILE A 353 -5.16 19.05 6.84
C ILE A 353 -3.88 19.90 6.85
N GLU A 354 -2.92 19.59 7.74
CA GLU A 354 -1.67 20.35 7.82
C GLU A 354 -0.82 20.20 6.55
N MET A 355 -0.85 19.01 5.94
CA MET A 355 -0.12 18.77 4.69
C MET A 355 -0.83 19.43 3.51
N ILE A 356 -2.18 19.41 3.47
CA ILE A 356 -2.97 20.10 2.45
C ILE A 356 -2.74 21.61 2.52
N ASP A 357 -2.74 22.19 3.72
CA ASP A 357 -2.48 23.62 3.91
C ASP A 357 -1.03 24.01 3.53
N ALA A 358 -0.06 23.12 3.81
CA ALA A 358 1.34 23.34 3.38
C ALA A 358 1.45 23.32 1.84
N VAL A 359 0.74 22.41 1.15
CA VAL A 359 0.67 22.33 -0.32
C VAL A 359 0.02 23.59 -0.90
N ARG A 360 -1.12 24.04 -0.34
CA ARG A 360 -1.80 25.26 -0.77
C ARG A 360 -0.91 26.49 -0.64
N ASN A 361 -0.30 26.66 0.54
CA ASN A 361 0.62 27.75 0.79
C ASN A 361 1.81 27.75 -0.18
N ALA A 362 2.37 26.58 -0.48
CA ALA A 362 3.47 26.48 -1.43
C ALA A 362 3.04 26.91 -2.84
N ALA A 363 1.86 26.48 -3.30
CA ALA A 363 1.29 26.87 -4.58
C ALA A 363 1.01 28.38 -4.66
N ASP A 364 0.45 28.97 -3.60
CA ASP A 364 0.21 30.41 -3.52
C ASP A 364 1.50 31.23 -3.53
N LYS A 365 2.63 30.62 -3.13
CA LYS A 365 3.99 31.21 -3.23
C LYS A 365 4.69 30.92 -4.56
N GLY A 366 4.03 30.22 -5.50
CA GLY A 366 4.52 29.98 -6.85
C GLY A 366 5.28 28.66 -7.06
N VAL A 367 5.29 27.76 -6.07
CA VAL A 367 5.84 26.41 -6.25
C VAL A 367 4.97 25.61 -7.20
N LYS A 368 5.58 24.93 -8.17
CA LYS A 368 4.88 24.00 -9.07
C LYS A 368 4.73 22.62 -8.42
N ILE A 369 3.51 22.10 -8.38
CA ILE A 369 3.17 20.91 -7.61
C ILE A 369 2.42 19.92 -8.48
N ASP A 370 3.01 18.75 -8.64
CA ASP A 370 2.43 17.64 -9.37
C ASP A 370 2.01 16.54 -8.37
N LEU A 371 0.71 16.22 -8.29
CA LEU A 371 0.16 15.23 -7.39
C LEU A 371 -0.44 14.05 -8.15
N ILE A 372 -0.08 12.83 -7.75
CA ILE A 372 -0.79 11.60 -8.16
C ILE A 372 -1.46 11.04 -6.92
N VAL A 373 -2.81 11.06 -6.88
CA VAL A 373 -3.59 10.57 -5.74
C VAL A 373 -4.63 9.58 -6.23
N ARG A 374 -4.41 8.31 -5.94
CA ARG A 374 -5.27 7.21 -6.44
C ARG A 374 -6.63 7.12 -5.77
N GLY A 375 -6.71 7.39 -4.47
CA GLY A 375 -7.89 7.17 -3.64
C GLY A 375 -8.46 8.46 -3.07
N ILE A 376 -8.56 8.54 -1.74
CA ILE A 376 -9.09 9.72 -1.05
C ILE A 376 -8.21 10.93 -1.34
N CYS A 377 -8.81 11.98 -1.88
CA CYS A 377 -8.17 13.27 -2.11
C CYS A 377 -9.04 14.38 -1.53
N CYS A 378 -8.66 14.90 -0.36
CA CYS A 378 -9.35 16.01 0.29
C CYS A 378 -8.79 17.37 -0.14
N TYR A 379 -7.81 17.40 -1.06
CA TYR A 379 -7.35 18.62 -1.67
C TYR A 379 -8.39 19.15 -2.65
N HIS A 380 -8.69 20.43 -2.53
CA HIS A 380 -9.50 21.20 -3.47
C HIS A 380 -8.86 22.58 -3.62
N PRO A 381 -8.65 23.10 -4.85
CA PRO A 381 -8.09 24.43 -5.04
C PRO A 381 -9.08 25.50 -4.57
N GLU A 382 -8.59 26.50 -3.84
CA GLU A 382 -9.35 27.61 -3.30
C GLU A 382 -9.11 28.91 -4.09
N THR A 383 -7.97 28.98 -4.78
CA THR A 383 -7.55 30.15 -5.57
C THR A 383 -7.19 29.76 -7.00
N GLU A 384 -7.27 30.70 -7.94
CA GLU A 384 -6.81 30.51 -9.31
C GLU A 384 -5.30 30.19 -9.38
N LEU A 385 -4.52 30.73 -8.43
CA LEU A 385 -3.09 30.48 -8.38
C LEU A 385 -2.78 29.03 -7.97
N GLN A 386 -3.54 28.48 -7.04
CA GLN A 386 -3.44 27.05 -6.66
C GLN A 386 -3.83 26.18 -7.86
N GLU A 387 -4.92 26.50 -8.56
CA GLU A 387 -5.36 25.78 -9.75
C GLU A 387 -4.31 25.81 -10.88
N LYS A 388 -3.61 26.93 -11.06
CA LYS A 388 -2.53 27.09 -12.04
C LYS A 388 -1.22 26.36 -11.65
N ASN A 389 -0.95 26.24 -10.38
CA ASN A 389 0.32 25.72 -9.88
C ASN A 389 0.25 24.26 -9.42
N ILE A 390 -0.93 23.70 -9.22
CA ILE A 390 -1.12 22.31 -8.79
C ILE A 390 -1.86 21.52 -9.87
N GLN A 391 -1.25 20.44 -10.30
CA GLN A 391 -1.92 19.41 -11.11
C GLN A 391 -2.18 18.18 -10.22
N VAL A 392 -3.39 17.62 -10.30
CA VAL A 392 -3.75 16.39 -9.60
C VAL A 392 -4.26 15.36 -10.59
N VAL A 393 -3.64 14.18 -10.60
CA VAL A 393 -4.02 13.04 -11.45
C VAL A 393 -4.32 11.83 -10.60
N SER A 394 -5.34 11.07 -10.97
CA SER A 394 -5.68 9.77 -10.37
C SER A 394 -5.62 8.69 -11.44
N ILE A 395 -5.02 7.54 -11.12
CA ILE A 395 -4.90 6.39 -12.03
C ILE A 395 -5.49 5.16 -11.33
N ILE A 396 -6.48 4.54 -11.98
CA ILE A 396 -7.06 3.26 -11.59
C ILE A 396 -7.03 2.36 -12.81
N ASP A 397 -6.17 1.35 -12.81
CA ASP A 397 -5.94 0.46 -13.95
C ASP A 397 -5.78 -0.99 -13.48
N GLN A 398 -5.12 -1.84 -14.28
CA GLN A 398 -4.88 -3.26 -14.03
C GLN A 398 -4.24 -3.51 -12.67
N PHE A 399 -3.20 -2.76 -12.35
CA PHE A 399 -2.49 -2.84 -11.08
C PHE A 399 -2.91 -1.70 -10.16
N LEU A 400 -3.00 -1.99 -8.88
CA LEU A 400 -3.29 -0.98 -7.87
C LEU A 400 -2.05 -0.09 -7.69
N GLU A 401 -2.15 1.18 -8.06
CA GLU A 401 -1.10 2.18 -7.79
C GLU A 401 -0.95 2.35 -6.27
N HIS A 402 0.07 1.71 -5.68
CA HIS A 402 0.20 1.61 -4.22
C HIS A 402 1.45 2.28 -3.66
N THR A 403 2.50 2.41 -4.46
CA THR A 403 3.73 3.08 -4.04
C THR A 403 3.49 4.54 -3.66
N ARG A 404 4.26 5.05 -2.70
CA ARG A 404 4.30 6.47 -2.36
C ARG A 404 5.69 6.99 -2.68
N ILE A 405 5.73 8.08 -3.45
CA ILE A 405 6.95 8.73 -3.90
C ILE A 405 6.86 10.21 -3.51
N TYR A 406 7.89 10.73 -2.83
CA TYR A 406 8.01 12.14 -2.52
C TYR A 406 9.26 12.67 -3.18
N HIS A 407 9.11 13.56 -4.14
CA HIS A 407 10.21 14.20 -4.85
C HIS A 407 10.16 15.71 -4.65
N PHE A 408 11.27 16.27 -4.19
CA PHE A 408 11.51 17.70 -4.00
C PHE A 408 12.67 18.11 -4.88
N TYR A 409 12.48 19.16 -5.68
CA TYR A 409 13.42 19.56 -6.74
C TYR A 409 14.65 20.31 -6.19
N ASN A 410 14.46 21.15 -5.16
CA ASN A 410 15.53 21.92 -4.50
C ASN A 410 16.51 22.55 -5.48
N ASN A 411 15.98 23.25 -6.49
CA ASN A 411 16.79 23.93 -7.52
C ASN A 411 17.85 23.03 -8.20
N GLY A 412 17.54 21.75 -8.41
CA GLY A 412 18.40 20.77 -9.08
C GLY A 412 19.16 19.83 -8.15
N ASP A 413 19.31 20.15 -6.86
CA ASP A 413 19.83 19.23 -5.84
C ASP A 413 18.68 18.41 -5.24
N SER A 414 18.05 17.62 -6.11
CA SER A 414 16.79 16.95 -5.81
C SER A 414 16.93 15.82 -4.80
N THR A 415 15.86 15.59 -4.05
CA THR A 415 15.76 14.49 -3.12
C THR A 415 14.48 13.70 -3.38
N THR A 416 14.61 12.36 -3.55
CA THR A 416 13.50 11.45 -3.79
C THR A 416 13.40 10.43 -2.68
N TYR A 417 12.21 10.27 -2.12
CA TYR A 417 11.88 9.28 -1.09
C TYR A 417 10.84 8.30 -1.59
N LEU A 418 10.98 7.04 -1.21
CA LEU A 418 9.90 6.06 -1.19
C LEU A 418 9.37 5.96 0.24
N ALA A 419 8.06 5.70 0.38
CA ALA A 419 7.44 5.67 1.70
C ALA A 419 6.35 4.60 1.83
N SER A 420 6.14 4.12 3.05
CA SER A 420 4.96 3.36 3.42
C SER A 420 3.77 4.25 3.80
N ALA A 421 4.00 5.53 4.06
CA ALA A 421 3.02 6.51 4.53
C ALA A 421 2.25 7.17 3.39
N ASP A 422 0.95 7.32 3.56
CA ASP A 422 0.15 8.35 2.89
C ASP A 422 0.17 9.66 3.69
N TRP A 423 -0.28 10.76 3.10
CA TRP A 423 -0.49 12.01 3.82
C TRP A 423 -1.89 12.04 4.44
N MET A 424 -2.08 11.17 5.42
CA MET A 424 -3.26 11.07 6.27
C MET A 424 -2.87 11.25 7.72
N ASN A 425 -3.74 11.85 8.53
CA ASN A 425 -3.46 12.08 9.95
C ASN A 425 -3.02 10.79 10.65
N ARG A 426 -3.75 9.69 10.45
CA ARG A 426 -3.40 8.38 11.03
C ARG A 426 -2.02 7.88 10.63
N ASN A 427 -1.57 8.10 9.38
CA ASN A 427 -0.25 7.67 8.91
C ASN A 427 0.87 8.50 9.54
N LEU A 428 0.65 9.81 9.67
CA LEU A 428 1.68 10.75 10.13
C LEU A 428 1.76 10.85 11.66
N SER A 429 0.70 10.44 12.40
CA SER A 429 0.58 10.64 13.86
C SER A 429 0.36 9.35 14.66
N GLU A 430 -0.33 8.32 14.09
CA GLU A 430 -0.81 7.14 14.82
C GLU A 430 -0.18 5.83 14.33
N ARG A 431 0.80 5.92 13.43
CA ARG A 431 1.45 4.73 12.85
C ARG A 431 2.96 4.85 12.87
N ILE A 432 3.61 3.69 12.91
CA ILE A 432 5.03 3.57 12.58
C ILE A 432 5.13 3.38 11.06
N GLU A 433 5.54 4.44 10.38
CA GLU A 433 5.76 4.47 8.93
C GLU A 433 7.21 4.83 8.64
N VAL A 434 7.76 4.34 7.54
CA VAL A 434 9.14 4.65 7.12
C VAL A 434 9.13 5.23 5.72
N ALA A 435 9.80 6.36 5.57
CA ALA A 435 10.20 6.91 4.29
C ALA A 435 11.73 6.91 4.21
N PHE A 436 12.25 6.42 3.10
CA PHE A 436 13.69 6.26 2.88
C PHE A 436 14.12 6.95 1.59
N PRO A 437 15.23 7.73 1.62
CA PRO A 437 15.71 8.42 0.43
C PRO A 437 16.38 7.44 -0.52
N LEU A 438 16.29 7.71 -1.80
CA LEU A 438 17.05 7.04 -2.83
C LEU A 438 18.30 7.88 -3.13
N LEU A 439 19.47 7.28 -2.96
CA LEU A 439 20.74 7.99 -3.01
C LEU A 439 21.50 7.74 -4.31
N GLN A 440 21.02 6.82 -5.14
CA GLN A 440 21.56 6.49 -6.45
C GLN A 440 20.79 7.27 -7.52
N ALA A 441 21.53 7.98 -8.37
CA ALA A 441 20.95 8.85 -9.40
C ALA A 441 20.12 8.06 -10.42
N ASN A 442 20.58 6.86 -10.84
CA ASN A 442 19.88 5.98 -11.77
C ASN A 442 18.51 5.54 -11.23
N ILE A 443 18.39 5.24 -9.93
CA ILE A 443 17.11 4.86 -9.29
C ILE A 443 16.18 6.08 -9.19
N GLN A 444 16.73 7.26 -8.86
CA GLN A 444 15.94 8.50 -8.86
C GLN A 444 15.40 8.81 -10.26
N GLU A 445 16.22 8.67 -11.29
CA GLU A 445 15.82 8.87 -12.69
C GLU A 445 14.73 7.90 -13.12
N LEU A 446 14.83 6.62 -12.75
CA LEU A 446 13.78 5.62 -12.99
C LEU A 446 12.44 6.10 -12.43
N LEU A 447 12.39 6.52 -11.17
CA LEU A 447 11.14 6.97 -10.53
C LEU A 447 10.63 8.30 -11.12
N LEU A 448 11.50 9.22 -11.50
CA LEU A 448 11.08 10.44 -12.18
C LEU A 448 10.46 10.14 -13.54
N ASN A 449 11.03 9.20 -14.28
CA ASN A 449 10.46 8.73 -15.56
C ASN A 449 9.11 8.03 -15.34
N GLU A 450 8.97 7.20 -14.30
CA GLU A 450 7.68 6.61 -13.90
C GLU A 450 6.62 7.69 -13.66
N LEU A 451 6.92 8.67 -12.82
CA LEU A 451 6.00 9.78 -12.51
C LEU A 451 5.61 10.55 -13.78
N GLN A 452 6.57 10.85 -14.67
CA GLN A 452 6.30 11.54 -15.93
C GLN A 452 5.39 10.73 -16.85
N ILE A 453 5.59 9.41 -16.95
CA ILE A 453 4.74 8.51 -17.71
C ILE A 453 3.32 8.51 -17.13
N GLN A 454 3.19 8.47 -15.81
CA GLN A 454 1.88 8.47 -15.14
C GLN A 454 1.11 9.77 -15.34
N PHE A 455 1.77 10.94 -15.33
CA PHE A 455 1.10 12.21 -15.65
C PHE A 455 0.63 12.32 -17.09
N LYS A 456 1.15 11.51 -18.01
CA LYS A 456 0.77 11.48 -19.42
C LYS A 456 -0.19 10.32 -19.74
N ASP A 457 -0.67 9.57 -18.74
CA ASP A 457 -1.59 8.45 -18.98
C ASP A 457 -2.93 8.95 -19.49
N SER A 458 -3.15 8.82 -20.81
CA SER A 458 -4.39 9.23 -21.49
C SER A 458 -5.45 8.12 -21.55
N VAL A 459 -5.11 6.90 -21.08
CA VAL A 459 -6.02 5.74 -21.11
C VAL A 459 -6.80 5.62 -19.80
N LYS A 460 -6.14 5.80 -18.66
CA LYS A 460 -6.71 5.62 -17.33
C LYS A 460 -6.52 6.82 -16.40
N GLY A 461 -5.61 7.73 -16.73
CA GLY A 461 -5.37 8.94 -15.97
C GLY A 461 -6.59 9.86 -15.97
N ARG A 462 -6.98 10.33 -14.79
CA ARG A 462 -8.08 11.26 -14.57
C ARG A 462 -7.56 12.52 -13.90
N GLN A 463 -7.87 13.69 -14.45
CA GLN A 463 -7.60 14.96 -13.81
C GLN A 463 -8.66 15.26 -12.75
N ILE A 464 -8.20 15.67 -11.58
CA ILE A 464 -9.06 16.18 -10.50
C ILE A 464 -9.02 17.69 -10.61
N ALA A 465 -9.98 18.26 -11.35
CA ALA A 465 -10.11 19.70 -11.54
C ALA A 465 -11.04 20.34 -10.48
N ARG A 466 -11.07 21.68 -10.44
CA ARG A 466 -11.92 22.46 -9.53
C ARG A 466 -13.41 22.11 -9.65
N ALA A 467 -13.88 21.86 -10.87
CA ALA A 467 -15.26 21.48 -11.17
C ALA A 467 -15.57 20.00 -10.84
N ASN A 468 -14.59 19.23 -10.42
CA ASN A 468 -14.71 17.80 -10.14
C ASN A 468 -15.18 16.97 -11.35
N GLU A 469 -14.84 17.42 -12.55
CA GLU A 469 -15.32 16.84 -13.81
C GLU A 469 -14.72 15.46 -14.08
N ASN A 470 -13.63 15.11 -13.39
CA ASN A 470 -12.99 13.80 -13.49
C ASN A 470 -12.70 13.37 -14.93
N GLU A 471 -12.21 14.32 -15.72
CA GLU A 471 -11.90 14.10 -17.13
C GLU A 471 -10.64 13.28 -17.33
N TYR A 472 -10.54 12.60 -18.45
CA TYR A 472 -9.31 11.93 -18.84
C TYR A 472 -8.18 12.93 -19.07
N VAL A 473 -6.97 12.53 -18.73
CA VAL A 473 -5.77 13.30 -19.08
C VAL A 473 -5.70 13.42 -20.60
N ALA A 474 -5.63 14.67 -21.09
CA ALA A 474 -5.52 14.93 -22.52
C ALA A 474 -4.12 14.51 -23.03
N GLY A 475 -4.06 13.84 -24.16
CA GLY A 475 -2.83 13.44 -24.82
C GLY A 475 -2.98 13.31 -26.33
N ASN A 476 -1.90 13.58 -27.05
CA ASN A 476 -1.88 13.43 -28.52
C ASN A 476 -1.76 11.95 -28.95
N GLU A 477 -1.34 11.07 -28.05
CA GLU A 477 -1.19 9.64 -28.26
C GLU A 477 -1.90 8.86 -27.18
N THR A 478 -2.43 7.68 -27.51
CA THR A 478 -2.99 6.74 -26.55
C THR A 478 -1.85 6.11 -25.76
N MET A 479 -1.69 6.50 -24.50
CA MET A 479 -0.61 6.02 -23.64
C MET A 479 -1.16 5.44 -22.33
N SER A 480 -0.89 4.15 -22.08
CA SER A 480 -1.10 3.49 -20.80
C SER A 480 0.22 3.50 -20.02
N SER A 481 0.20 4.13 -18.85
CA SER A 481 1.39 4.20 -17.99
C SER A 481 1.86 2.82 -17.54
N GLN A 482 0.94 1.96 -17.12
CA GLN A 482 1.29 0.61 -16.64
C GLN A 482 1.89 -0.29 -17.71
N SER A 483 1.47 -0.13 -18.98
CA SER A 483 2.12 -0.83 -20.10
C SER A 483 3.54 -0.34 -20.33
N LYS A 484 3.76 0.99 -20.22
CA LYS A 484 5.10 1.59 -20.39
C LYS A 484 6.06 1.28 -19.25
N MET A 485 5.55 0.96 -18.07
CA MET A 485 6.38 0.55 -16.93
C MET A 485 7.16 -0.74 -17.19
N PHE A 486 6.62 -1.70 -17.96
CA PHE A 486 7.38 -2.90 -18.35
C PHE A 486 8.62 -2.54 -19.14
N ASP A 487 8.51 -1.66 -20.15
CA ASP A 487 9.62 -1.17 -20.95
C ASP A 487 10.64 -0.40 -20.10
N LEU A 488 10.14 0.44 -19.17
CA LEU A 488 10.99 1.26 -18.31
C LEU A 488 11.82 0.40 -17.35
N VAL A 489 11.19 -0.59 -16.70
CA VAL A 489 11.86 -1.51 -15.78
C VAL A 489 12.83 -2.43 -16.50
N SER A 490 12.49 -2.89 -17.74
CA SER A 490 13.39 -3.70 -18.56
C SER A 490 14.68 -2.94 -18.90
N LYS A 491 14.55 -1.71 -19.39
CA LYS A 491 15.72 -0.86 -19.71
C LYS A 491 16.59 -0.56 -18.49
N PHE A 492 15.97 -0.34 -17.33
CA PHE A 492 16.71 -0.12 -16.09
C PHE A 492 17.57 -1.36 -15.74
N ASN A 493 16.98 -2.55 -15.82
CA ASN A 493 17.71 -3.80 -15.52
C ASN A 493 18.80 -4.13 -16.54
N GLU A 494 18.61 -3.82 -17.83
CA GLU A 494 19.63 -3.99 -18.87
C GLU A 494 20.86 -3.09 -18.61
N ASN A 495 20.67 -1.91 -18.05
CA ASN A 495 21.75 -0.98 -17.71
C ASN A 495 22.48 -1.35 -16.41
N GLU A 496 21.88 -2.18 -15.56
CA GLU A 496 22.47 -2.66 -14.28
C GLU A 496 23.12 -4.06 -14.43
N ALA A 497 22.93 -4.75 -15.54
CA ALA A 497 23.51 -6.07 -15.82
C ALA A 497 24.96 -5.96 -16.28
#